data_5f73b2c111efc345d90bf838f56e3914
#
_entry.id   5f73b2c111efc345d90bf838f56e3914
#
_cell.length_a   1.000
_cell.length_b   1.000
_cell.length_c   1.000
_cell.angle_alpha   90.00
_cell.angle_beta   90.00
_cell.angle_gamma   90.00
#
_symmetry.space_group_name_H-M   'P 1'
#
loop_
_entity.id
_entity.type
_entity.pdbx_description
1 polymer ?
#
loop_
_entity_poly.entity_id
_entity_poly.type
_entity_poly.pdbx_seq_one_letter_code
_entity_poly.pdbx_strand_id
1 'polypeptide(L)'
;FESGWSGEPWNVSDTEENFGKIEKTKYMTCTGDQYYENDKSTAFGRDYANGLSFIGILPNDEGDFTLEDLDISGLLKSNPEYDAVDCKMPKLNFETSTVLNDMLSNLGLDNIFSSNADFSGIADQNVNVDTILQKTKLELDENGTKAAAVTAVTMECMSAAVEDEPIIKTVELTRPFAFLIYDRNNDEVLFIGKVMSVS
;
A
#
# COMPACT_ATOMS: atom_id res chain seq x y z
N PHE A 1 12.19 -2.67 3.49
CA PHE A 1 12.62 -3.52 2.36
C PHE A 1 12.88 -2.66 1.13
N GLU A 2 13.64 -3.19 0.18
CA GLU A 2 13.90 -2.55 -1.11
C GLU A 2 13.61 -3.59 -2.20
N SER A 3 12.74 -3.25 -3.17
CA SER A 3 12.46 -4.13 -4.30
C SER A 3 11.92 -3.33 -5.48
N GLY A 4 12.34 -3.68 -6.69
CA GLY A 4 11.72 -3.24 -7.94
C GLY A 4 10.41 -3.98 -8.21
N TRP A 5 9.63 -3.47 -9.15
CA TRP A 5 8.43 -4.15 -9.64
C TRP A 5 8.80 -5.45 -10.38
N SER A 6 7.93 -6.44 -10.36
CA SER A 6 8.15 -7.72 -11.04
C SER A 6 8.02 -7.65 -12.56
N GLY A 7 7.42 -6.61 -13.09
CA GLY A 7 7.19 -6.38 -14.51
C GLY A 7 7.81 -5.09 -15.01
N GLU A 8 7.21 -4.52 -16.06
CA GLU A 8 7.67 -3.25 -16.61
C GLU A 8 7.53 -2.09 -15.61
N PRO A 9 8.43 -1.09 -15.67
CA PRO A 9 8.28 0.14 -14.91
C PRO A 9 6.95 0.84 -15.23
N TRP A 10 6.45 1.63 -14.29
CA TRP A 10 5.27 2.45 -14.53
C TRP A 10 5.59 3.58 -15.52
N ASN A 11 4.60 3.94 -16.32
CA ASN A 11 4.67 5.14 -17.14
C ASN A 11 4.38 6.37 -16.29
N VAL A 12 5.24 7.36 -16.32
CA VAL A 12 5.07 8.62 -15.56
C VAL A 12 4.46 9.69 -16.48
N SER A 13 3.39 10.34 -15.99
CA SER A 13 2.76 11.46 -16.69
C SER A 13 3.70 12.67 -16.77
N ASP A 14 3.75 13.33 -17.92
CA ASP A 14 4.48 14.58 -18.09
C ASP A 14 3.78 15.78 -17.45
N THR A 15 2.46 15.69 -17.25
CA THR A 15 1.62 16.75 -16.69
C THR A 15 1.19 16.44 -15.28
N GLU A 16 1.00 17.50 -14.49
CA GLU A 16 0.41 17.42 -13.16
C GLU A 16 -1.12 17.42 -13.27
N GLU A 17 -1.76 16.53 -12.51
CA GLU A 17 -3.20 16.44 -12.37
C GLU A 17 -3.61 16.62 -10.90
N ASN A 18 -4.91 16.80 -10.65
CA ASN A 18 -5.40 17.01 -9.30
C ASN A 18 -5.36 15.70 -8.49
N PHE A 19 -4.92 15.81 -7.24
CA PHE A 19 -5.18 14.83 -6.19
C PHE A 19 -6.25 15.41 -5.25
N GLY A 20 -7.39 14.76 -5.19
CA GLY A 20 -8.54 15.33 -4.50
C GLY A 20 -8.96 16.68 -5.10
N LYS A 21 -9.14 17.68 -4.23
CA LYS A 21 -9.68 19.00 -4.64
C LYS A 21 -8.63 20.11 -4.77
N ILE A 22 -7.45 19.96 -4.20
CA ILE A 22 -6.54 21.10 -3.94
C ILE A 22 -5.11 20.83 -4.43
N GLU A 23 -4.62 19.61 -4.29
CA GLU A 23 -3.22 19.28 -4.57
C GLU A 23 -3.03 18.87 -6.03
N LYS A 24 -1.81 19.09 -6.54
CA LYS A 24 -1.41 18.63 -7.87
C LYS A 24 -0.19 17.74 -7.76
N THR A 25 -0.19 16.68 -8.54
CA THR A 25 0.92 15.72 -8.59
C THR A 25 1.04 15.09 -9.96
N LYS A 26 2.18 14.48 -10.24
CA LYS A 26 2.37 13.61 -11.38
C LYS A 26 1.97 12.19 -11.03
N TYR A 27 1.23 11.58 -11.92
CA TYR A 27 0.77 10.20 -11.75
C TYR A 27 1.64 9.22 -12.50
N MET A 28 1.66 8.02 -11.99
CA MET A 28 2.19 6.84 -12.66
C MET A 28 1.01 5.97 -13.09
N THR A 29 1.15 5.32 -14.24
CA THR A 29 0.15 4.38 -14.78
C THR A 29 0.80 3.06 -15.17
N CYS A 30 0.12 1.96 -14.98
CA CYS A 30 0.52 0.63 -15.46
C CYS A 30 -0.70 -0.28 -15.58
N THR A 31 -0.51 -1.47 -16.15
CA THR A 31 -1.43 -2.58 -15.96
C THR A 31 -1.08 -3.30 -14.67
N GLY A 32 -2.05 -3.48 -13.78
CA GLY A 32 -1.87 -4.17 -12.50
C GLY A 32 -1.87 -5.69 -12.67
N ASP A 33 -1.38 -6.37 -11.65
CA ASP A 33 -1.31 -7.83 -11.62
C ASP A 33 -2.60 -8.44 -11.02
N GLN A 34 -3.31 -7.68 -10.17
CA GLN A 34 -4.55 -8.14 -9.55
C GLN A 34 -5.56 -7.00 -9.43
N TYR A 35 -6.84 -7.38 -9.43
CA TYR A 35 -7.97 -6.51 -9.11
C TYR A 35 -8.81 -7.12 -7.99
N TYR A 36 -9.27 -6.25 -7.08
CA TYR A 36 -10.13 -6.61 -5.97
C TYR A 36 -11.28 -5.62 -5.87
N GLU A 37 -12.48 -6.10 -5.50
CA GLU A 37 -13.61 -5.23 -5.22
C GLU A 37 -14.53 -5.81 -4.15
N ASN A 38 -15.10 -4.93 -3.33
CA ASN A 38 -16.21 -5.21 -2.43
C ASN A 38 -17.17 -4.02 -2.41
N ASP A 39 -18.21 -4.07 -1.56
CA ASP A 39 -19.21 -3.00 -1.45
C ASP A 39 -18.61 -1.65 -0.96
N LYS A 40 -17.42 -1.65 -0.37
CA LYS A 40 -16.78 -0.49 0.27
C LYS A 40 -15.65 0.12 -0.54
N SER A 41 -14.97 -0.68 -1.37
CA SER A 41 -13.74 -0.27 -2.03
C SER A 41 -13.43 -1.09 -3.26
N THR A 42 -12.62 -0.51 -4.14
CA THR A 42 -11.92 -1.20 -5.23
C THR A 42 -10.42 -1.13 -4.99
N ALA A 43 -9.68 -2.11 -5.48
CA ALA A 43 -8.23 -2.12 -5.32
C ALA A 43 -7.53 -2.78 -6.50
N PHE A 44 -6.27 -2.38 -6.71
CA PHE A 44 -5.36 -3.12 -7.57
C PHE A 44 -4.17 -3.63 -6.79
N GLY A 45 -3.61 -4.74 -7.23
CA GLY A 45 -2.32 -5.25 -6.76
C GLY A 45 -1.24 -5.08 -7.82
N ARG A 46 -0.01 -4.78 -7.38
CA ARG A 46 1.19 -4.77 -8.20
C ARG A 46 2.29 -5.52 -7.48
N ASP A 47 2.81 -6.56 -8.13
CA ASP A 47 3.81 -7.43 -7.52
C ASP A 47 5.22 -6.84 -7.59
N TYR A 48 5.98 -7.02 -6.52
CA TYR A 48 7.41 -6.76 -6.47
C TYR A 48 8.20 -8.01 -6.87
N ALA A 49 9.41 -7.79 -7.35
CA ALA A 49 10.32 -8.86 -7.74
C ALA A 49 10.70 -9.82 -6.58
N ASN A 50 10.53 -9.39 -5.34
CA ASN A 50 10.82 -10.18 -4.14
C ASN A 50 9.64 -11.01 -3.61
N GLY A 51 8.51 -11.06 -4.34
CA GLY A 51 7.31 -11.83 -3.97
C GLY A 51 6.34 -11.13 -3.02
N LEU A 52 6.61 -9.88 -2.64
CA LEU A 52 5.63 -9.02 -1.99
C LEU A 52 4.73 -8.34 -3.02
N SER A 53 3.61 -7.78 -2.59
CA SER A 53 2.71 -7.00 -3.44
C SER A 53 2.40 -5.65 -2.80
N PHE A 54 2.38 -4.60 -3.60
CA PHE A 54 1.69 -3.37 -3.25
C PHE A 54 0.22 -3.51 -3.61
N ILE A 55 -0.68 -3.15 -2.71
CA ILE A 55 -2.12 -3.11 -2.97
C ILE A 55 -2.61 -1.71 -2.68
N GLY A 56 -3.07 -1.02 -3.73
CA GLY A 56 -3.68 0.30 -3.61
C GLY A 56 -5.20 0.17 -3.53
N ILE A 57 -5.81 0.72 -2.48
CA ILE A 57 -7.22 0.57 -2.14
C ILE A 57 -7.91 1.92 -2.22
N LEU A 58 -8.86 2.05 -3.12
CA LEU A 58 -9.68 3.23 -3.28
C LEU A 58 -11.04 3.02 -2.61
N PRO A 59 -11.41 3.78 -1.56
CA PRO A 59 -12.77 3.73 -1.01
C PRO A 59 -13.81 4.10 -2.08
N ASN A 60 -14.98 3.48 -2.09
CA ASN A 60 -16.04 3.84 -3.04
C ASN A 60 -16.63 5.23 -2.74
N ASP A 61 -16.70 5.60 -1.46
CA ASP A 61 -17.15 6.92 -1.03
C ASP A 61 -16.01 7.95 -1.07
N GLU A 62 -16.31 9.20 -1.44
CA GLU A 62 -15.36 10.32 -1.49
C GLU A 62 -15.11 11.01 -0.13
N GLY A 63 -15.71 10.52 0.95
CA GLY A 63 -15.58 11.06 2.29
C GLY A 63 -14.26 10.70 2.98
N ASP A 64 -14.15 11.15 4.23
CA ASP A 64 -13.12 10.63 5.14
C ASP A 64 -13.48 9.17 5.51
N PHE A 65 -12.47 8.35 5.69
CA PHE A 65 -12.64 6.92 5.96
C PHE A 65 -11.63 6.44 7.03
N THR A 66 -11.96 5.36 7.69
CA THR A 66 -11.02 4.61 8.53
C THR A 66 -10.61 3.31 7.82
N LEU A 67 -9.54 2.67 8.26
CA LEU A 67 -9.11 1.40 7.68
C LEU A 67 -10.11 0.27 7.98
N GLU A 68 -10.84 0.36 9.11
CA GLU A 68 -11.89 -0.57 9.47
C GLU A 68 -13.10 -0.50 8.53
N ASP A 69 -13.38 0.69 7.97
CA ASP A 69 -14.50 0.90 7.03
C ASP A 69 -14.32 0.12 5.72
N LEU A 70 -13.11 -0.26 5.35
CA LEU A 70 -12.79 -0.83 4.04
C LEU A 70 -12.99 -2.35 3.94
N ASP A 71 -13.19 -3.05 5.07
CA ASP A 71 -13.24 -4.52 5.10
C ASP A 71 -12.12 -5.16 4.27
N ILE A 72 -10.88 -4.85 4.63
CA ILE A 72 -9.68 -5.28 3.89
C ILE A 72 -9.62 -6.80 3.75
N SER A 73 -10.00 -7.54 4.81
CA SER A 73 -10.02 -9.01 4.76
C SER A 73 -11.01 -9.56 3.75
N GLY A 74 -12.20 -8.98 3.65
CA GLY A 74 -13.20 -9.32 2.64
C GLY A 74 -12.73 -8.92 1.23
N LEU A 75 -12.11 -7.74 1.12
CA LEU A 75 -11.56 -7.25 -0.14
C LEU A 75 -10.49 -8.18 -0.73
N LEU A 76 -9.50 -8.58 0.07
CA LEU A 76 -8.42 -9.47 -0.38
C LEU A 76 -8.87 -10.88 -0.75
N LYS A 77 -10.03 -11.31 -0.25
CA LYS A 77 -10.66 -12.59 -0.60
C LYS A 77 -11.64 -12.50 -1.76
N SER A 78 -11.91 -11.29 -2.27
CA SER A 78 -12.77 -11.11 -3.42
C SER A 78 -12.13 -11.74 -4.67
N ASN A 79 -12.97 -12.21 -5.57
CA ASN A 79 -12.54 -12.82 -6.82
C ASN A 79 -13.44 -12.33 -7.96
N PRO A 80 -13.40 -11.03 -8.27
CA PRO A 80 -14.19 -10.47 -9.37
C PRO A 80 -13.67 -10.98 -10.72
N GLU A 81 -14.56 -11.00 -11.72
CA GLU A 81 -14.21 -11.33 -13.09
C GLU A 81 -13.59 -10.10 -13.78
N TYR A 82 -12.41 -10.27 -14.36
CA TYR A 82 -11.71 -9.25 -15.16
C TYR A 82 -10.62 -9.88 -16.01
N ASP A 83 -10.25 -9.22 -17.11
CA ASP A 83 -9.14 -9.62 -17.98
C ASP A 83 -7.90 -8.78 -17.73
N ALA A 84 -8.09 -7.49 -17.40
CA ALA A 84 -7.01 -6.57 -17.08
C ALA A 84 -7.48 -5.50 -16.08
N VAL A 85 -6.53 -4.88 -15.38
CA VAL A 85 -6.78 -3.71 -14.54
C VAL A 85 -5.81 -2.59 -14.89
N ASP A 86 -6.35 -1.45 -15.27
CA ASP A 86 -5.61 -0.22 -15.49
C ASP A 86 -5.46 0.52 -14.16
N CYS A 87 -4.23 0.81 -13.80
CA CYS A 87 -3.85 1.40 -12.52
C CYS A 87 -3.27 2.80 -12.71
N LYS A 88 -3.68 3.72 -11.83
CA LYS A 88 -3.10 5.06 -11.75
C LYS A 88 -2.90 5.44 -10.30
N MET A 89 -1.69 5.93 -9.95
CA MET A 89 -1.38 6.38 -8.60
C MET A 89 -0.29 7.46 -8.60
N PRO A 90 -0.23 8.33 -7.57
CA PRO A 90 0.90 9.25 -7.39
C PRO A 90 2.16 8.52 -6.94
N LYS A 91 3.34 9.13 -7.14
CA LYS A 91 4.54 8.72 -6.42
C LYS A 91 4.34 8.98 -4.93
N LEU A 92 4.86 8.09 -4.09
CA LEU A 92 4.79 8.23 -2.64
C LEU A 92 6.20 8.46 -2.08
N ASN A 93 6.35 9.51 -1.29
CA ASN A 93 7.56 9.78 -0.54
C ASN A 93 7.16 10.48 0.76
N PHE A 94 7.04 9.72 1.83
CA PHE A 94 6.70 10.27 3.12
C PHE A 94 7.44 9.58 4.27
N GLU A 95 7.57 10.30 5.36
CA GLU A 95 8.10 9.80 6.63
C GLU A 95 7.08 10.11 7.72
N THR A 96 6.80 9.11 8.56
CA THR A 96 5.96 9.28 9.75
C THR A 96 6.72 8.91 11.00
N SER A 97 6.35 9.56 12.10
CA SER A 97 6.91 9.30 13.43
C SER A 97 5.77 9.26 14.43
N THR A 98 5.59 8.10 15.05
CA THR A 98 4.45 7.85 15.96
C THR A 98 4.97 7.37 17.31
N VAL A 99 4.52 8.02 18.39
CA VAL A 99 4.72 7.53 19.77
C VAL A 99 3.67 6.45 20.04
N LEU A 100 4.12 5.27 20.43
CA LEU A 100 3.26 4.10 20.59
C LEU A 100 2.79 3.86 22.02
N ASN A 101 3.19 4.67 23.00
CA ASN A 101 2.94 4.42 24.41
C ASN A 101 1.46 4.17 24.73
N ASP A 102 0.58 5.09 24.33
CA ASP A 102 -0.86 4.98 24.60
C ASP A 102 -1.48 3.79 23.90
N MET A 103 -1.07 3.53 22.65
CA MET A 103 -1.55 2.38 21.89
C MET A 103 -1.17 1.06 22.56
N LEU A 104 0.10 0.91 22.97
CA LEU A 104 0.61 -0.28 23.63
C LEU A 104 0.00 -0.45 25.02
N SER A 105 -0.24 0.63 25.77
CA SER A 105 -0.95 0.60 27.04
C SER A 105 -2.37 0.07 26.86
N ASN A 106 -3.11 0.54 25.86
CA ASN A 106 -4.45 0.07 25.52
C ASN A 106 -4.48 -1.42 25.10
N LEU A 107 -3.37 -1.93 24.59
CA LEU A 107 -3.18 -3.36 24.29
C LEU A 107 -2.73 -4.19 25.49
N GLY A 108 -2.68 -3.60 26.70
CA GLY A 108 -2.35 -4.29 27.95
C GLY A 108 -0.86 -4.28 28.32
N LEU A 109 -0.04 -3.45 27.67
CA LEU A 109 1.40 -3.30 27.94
C LEU A 109 1.71 -2.09 28.82
N ASP A 110 0.74 -1.57 29.57
CA ASP A 110 0.88 -0.41 30.45
C ASP A 110 1.96 -0.60 31.54
N ASN A 111 2.14 -1.83 31.99
CA ASN A 111 3.10 -2.16 33.06
C ASN A 111 4.55 -1.79 32.68
N ILE A 112 4.97 -1.91 31.40
CA ILE A 112 6.35 -1.59 30.98
C ILE A 112 6.70 -0.11 31.10
N PHE A 113 5.70 0.77 31.09
CA PHE A 113 5.85 2.23 31.25
C PHE A 113 5.79 2.67 32.71
N SER A 114 5.46 1.76 33.63
CA SER A 114 5.26 2.07 35.04
C SER A 114 6.52 1.80 35.89
N SER A 115 6.54 2.30 37.12
CA SER A 115 7.60 2.00 38.10
C SER A 115 7.59 0.52 38.57
N ASN A 116 6.56 -0.23 38.20
CA ASN A 116 6.45 -1.67 38.51
C ASN A 116 6.99 -2.57 37.39
N ALA A 117 7.57 -1.99 36.34
CA ALA A 117 8.19 -2.75 35.27
C ALA A 117 9.35 -3.61 35.82
N ASP A 118 9.41 -4.84 35.38
CA ASP A 118 10.50 -5.76 35.75
C ASP A 118 11.45 -5.95 34.57
N PHE A 119 12.55 -5.23 34.59
CA PHE A 119 13.67 -5.34 33.66
C PHE A 119 14.94 -5.86 34.34
N SER A 120 14.81 -6.60 35.45
CA SER A 120 15.95 -7.13 36.23
C SER A 120 16.86 -8.07 35.42
N GLY A 121 16.38 -8.61 34.30
CA GLY A 121 17.19 -9.38 33.37
C GLY A 121 18.18 -8.55 32.51
N ILE A 122 18.04 -7.21 32.46
CA ILE A 122 18.89 -6.33 31.65
C ILE A 122 19.48 -5.16 32.43
N ALA A 123 19.00 -4.85 33.63
CA ALA A 123 19.51 -3.76 34.45
C ALA A 123 19.46 -4.14 35.95
N ASP A 124 20.50 -3.77 36.72
CA ASP A 124 20.55 -3.95 38.17
C ASP A 124 19.70 -2.90 38.94
N GLN A 125 19.31 -1.84 38.26
CA GLN A 125 18.47 -0.77 38.81
C GLN A 125 17.04 -0.90 38.30
N ASN A 126 16.09 -0.37 39.08
CA ASN A 126 14.70 -0.31 38.63
C ASN A 126 14.55 0.68 37.49
N VAL A 127 14.25 0.20 36.30
CA VAL A 127 14.06 0.99 35.07
C VAL A 127 12.70 0.67 34.45
N ASN A 128 12.17 1.61 33.70
CA ASN A 128 10.98 1.46 32.91
C ASN A 128 11.20 2.04 31.52
N VAL A 129 10.33 1.68 30.57
CA VAL A 129 10.34 2.29 29.23
C VAL A 129 9.73 3.69 29.33
N ASP A 130 10.47 4.69 28.87
CA ASP A 130 9.97 6.06 28.82
C ASP A 130 9.13 6.29 27.57
N THR A 131 9.69 6.00 26.40
CA THR A 131 9.02 6.24 25.13
C THR A 131 9.36 5.15 24.12
N ILE A 132 8.35 4.67 23.40
CA ILE A 132 8.51 3.83 22.21
C ILE A 132 8.12 4.66 20.99
N LEU A 133 9.07 4.85 20.10
CA LEU A 133 8.92 5.65 18.88
C LEU A 133 9.02 4.74 17.66
N GLN A 134 7.99 4.72 16.85
CA GLN A 134 8.03 4.09 15.52
C GLN A 134 8.25 5.15 14.45
N LYS A 135 9.27 4.94 13.61
CA LYS A 135 9.48 5.74 12.40
C LYS A 135 9.27 4.87 11.19
N THR A 136 8.47 5.36 10.26
CA THR A 136 8.20 4.69 8.99
C THR A 136 8.52 5.64 7.85
N LYS A 137 9.29 5.19 6.88
CA LYS A 137 9.57 5.88 5.63
C LYS A 137 9.13 5.00 4.47
N LEU A 138 8.37 5.58 3.55
CA LEU A 138 7.99 4.94 2.29
C LEU A 138 8.42 5.83 1.14
N GLU A 139 9.23 5.27 0.24
CA GLU A 139 9.57 5.84 -1.06
C GLU A 139 9.12 4.83 -2.12
N LEU A 140 8.16 5.22 -2.96
CA LEU A 140 7.62 4.39 -4.03
C LEU A 140 7.52 5.23 -5.30
N ASP A 141 8.17 4.75 -6.34
CA ASP A 141 8.23 5.39 -7.64
C ASP A 141 7.97 4.41 -8.80
N GLU A 142 8.21 4.86 -10.04
CA GLU A 142 8.00 4.07 -11.25
C GLU A 142 8.82 2.79 -11.32
N ASN A 143 9.88 2.66 -10.55
CA ASN A 143 10.78 1.51 -10.56
C ASN A 143 10.52 0.53 -9.40
N GLY A 144 9.80 0.95 -8.38
CA GLY A 144 9.50 0.15 -7.20
C GLY A 144 9.62 0.94 -5.90
N THR A 145 9.84 0.21 -4.82
CA THR A 145 10.18 0.78 -3.52
C THR A 145 11.70 0.78 -3.41
N LYS A 146 12.29 1.98 -3.48
CA LYS A 146 13.74 2.25 -3.49
C LYS A 146 14.51 1.34 -4.46
N ALA A 147 14.38 1.63 -5.76
CA ALA A 147 14.53 0.72 -6.87
C ALA A 147 15.95 0.28 -7.24
N ALA A 148 16.03 -0.97 -7.69
CA ALA A 148 17.05 -1.43 -8.64
C ALA A 148 16.39 -1.63 -10.02
N ALA A 149 16.99 -1.12 -11.08
CA ALA A 149 16.46 -1.22 -12.43
C ALA A 149 16.42 -2.70 -12.90
N VAL A 150 15.25 -3.13 -13.35
CA VAL A 150 15.06 -4.43 -14.03
C VAL A 150 14.77 -4.17 -15.50
N THR A 151 15.51 -4.84 -16.38
CA THR A 151 15.33 -4.76 -17.84
C THR A 151 14.16 -5.64 -18.25
N ALA A 152 13.09 -5.05 -18.78
CA ALA A 152 11.93 -5.77 -19.27
C ALA A 152 12.16 -6.38 -20.66
N VAL A 153 11.61 -7.57 -20.89
CA VAL A 153 11.51 -8.23 -22.21
C VAL A 153 10.03 -8.30 -22.57
N THR A 154 9.64 -7.51 -23.56
CA THR A 154 8.29 -7.55 -24.14
C THR A 154 8.08 -8.80 -24.99
N MET A 155 7.04 -9.57 -24.71
CA MET A 155 6.50 -10.58 -25.62
C MET A 155 5.13 -10.11 -26.12
N GLU A 156 5.03 -9.77 -27.39
CA GLU A 156 3.74 -9.61 -28.08
C GLU A 156 3.21 -10.98 -28.50
N CYS A 157 2.06 -11.37 -27.97
CA CYS A 157 1.30 -12.51 -28.51
C CYS A 157 0.25 -12.00 -29.49
N MET A 158 0.48 -12.25 -30.79
CA MET A 158 -0.57 -12.11 -31.81
C MET A 158 -1.33 -13.43 -31.92
N SER A 159 -2.59 -13.46 -31.48
CA SER A 159 -3.54 -14.54 -31.76
C SER A 159 -4.89 -13.92 -32.09
N ALA A 160 -5.35 -14.11 -33.32
CA ALA A 160 -6.67 -13.69 -33.75
C ALA A 160 -7.68 -14.81 -33.49
N ALA A 161 -8.48 -14.65 -32.45
CA ALA A 161 -9.74 -15.34 -32.23
C ALA A 161 -10.81 -14.30 -31.96
N VAL A 162 -12.04 -14.55 -32.36
CA VAL A 162 -13.18 -13.68 -32.03
C VAL A 162 -13.47 -13.94 -30.56
N GLU A 163 -12.94 -13.08 -29.71
CA GLU A 163 -13.17 -13.11 -28.26
C GLU A 163 -14.22 -12.04 -27.91
N ASP A 164 -14.97 -12.29 -26.87
CA ASP A 164 -15.82 -11.28 -26.22
C ASP A 164 -14.95 -10.05 -25.86
N GLU A 165 -15.53 -8.85 -25.83
CA GLU A 165 -14.77 -7.65 -25.47
C GLU A 165 -14.15 -7.84 -24.06
N PRO A 166 -12.83 -7.57 -23.89
CA PRO A 166 -12.16 -7.80 -22.61
C PRO A 166 -12.73 -6.93 -21.50
N ILE A 167 -12.93 -7.52 -20.33
CA ILE A 167 -13.38 -6.82 -19.12
C ILE A 167 -12.18 -6.10 -18.51
N ILE A 168 -12.04 -4.82 -18.82
CA ILE A 168 -10.97 -3.98 -18.27
C ILE A 168 -11.53 -3.20 -17.07
N LYS A 169 -10.95 -3.42 -15.91
CA LYS A 169 -11.22 -2.66 -14.69
C LYS A 169 -10.27 -1.47 -14.59
N THR A 170 -10.67 -0.42 -13.89
CA THR A 170 -9.82 0.77 -13.69
C THR A 170 -9.83 1.16 -12.22
N VAL A 171 -8.64 1.37 -11.65
CA VAL A 171 -8.47 1.89 -10.28
C VAL A 171 -7.51 3.07 -10.30
N GLU A 172 -8.04 4.27 -10.06
CA GLU A 172 -7.27 5.51 -10.06
C GLU A 172 -7.19 6.10 -8.64
N LEU A 173 -6.01 6.02 -8.03
CA LEU A 173 -5.74 6.59 -6.70
C LEU A 173 -5.51 8.11 -6.81
N THR A 174 -6.52 8.83 -7.26
CA THR A 174 -6.48 10.29 -7.50
C THR A 174 -7.08 11.13 -6.37
N ARG A 175 -7.47 10.50 -5.29
CA ARG A 175 -8.01 11.07 -4.05
C ARG A 175 -7.59 10.24 -2.86
N PRO A 176 -7.88 10.62 -1.59
CA PRO A 176 -7.47 9.84 -0.43
C PRO A 176 -7.73 8.35 -0.57
N PHE A 177 -6.71 7.55 -0.30
CA PHE A 177 -6.70 6.10 -0.49
C PHE A 177 -5.93 5.38 0.63
N ALA A 178 -6.13 4.08 0.76
CA ALA A 178 -5.31 3.22 1.60
C ALA A 178 -4.35 2.39 0.75
N PHE A 179 -3.30 1.86 1.37
CA PHE A 179 -2.41 0.92 0.73
C PHE A 179 -1.93 -0.15 1.70
N LEU A 180 -1.52 -1.29 1.14
CA LEU A 180 -0.86 -2.38 1.85
C LEU A 180 0.45 -2.73 1.16
N ILE A 181 1.43 -3.18 1.94
CA ILE A 181 2.49 -4.07 1.46
C ILE A 181 2.16 -5.45 2.03
N TYR A 182 1.93 -6.40 1.14
CA TYR A 182 1.30 -7.68 1.44
C TYR A 182 2.18 -8.84 0.98
N ASP A 183 2.40 -9.80 1.88
CA ASP A 183 3.02 -11.08 1.55
C ASP A 183 1.92 -12.09 1.22
N ARG A 184 1.74 -12.38 -0.06
CA ARG A 184 0.70 -13.30 -0.55
C ARG A 184 1.00 -14.76 -0.22
N ASN A 185 2.27 -15.11 -0.02
CA ASN A 185 2.65 -16.50 0.28
C ASN A 185 2.31 -16.86 1.71
N ASN A 186 2.40 -15.90 2.62
CA ASN A 186 2.14 -16.09 4.04
C ASN A 186 0.77 -15.52 4.48
N ASP A 187 0.04 -14.85 3.58
CA ASP A 187 -1.22 -14.14 3.88
C ASP A 187 -1.03 -13.08 5.00
N GLU A 188 0.07 -12.31 4.89
CA GLU A 188 0.45 -11.33 5.91
C GLU A 188 0.51 -9.91 5.38
N VAL A 189 -0.08 -8.96 6.13
CA VAL A 189 0.08 -7.53 5.90
C VAL A 189 1.32 -7.05 6.66
N LEU A 190 2.36 -6.63 5.91
CA LEU A 190 3.61 -6.12 6.47
C LEU A 190 3.53 -4.62 6.77
N PHE A 191 2.85 -3.86 5.91
CA PHE A 191 2.61 -2.44 6.07
C PHE A 191 1.17 -2.12 5.67
N ILE A 192 0.59 -1.18 6.39
CA ILE A 192 -0.71 -0.60 6.07
C ILE A 192 -0.63 0.90 6.29
N GLY A 193 -1.20 1.65 5.38
CA GLY A 193 -1.21 3.10 5.47
C GLY A 193 -2.40 3.74 4.77
N LYS A 194 -2.63 5.00 5.12
CA LYS A 194 -3.64 5.87 4.55
C LYS A 194 -2.95 7.12 4.00
N VAL A 195 -3.17 7.43 2.73
CA VAL A 195 -2.63 8.61 2.05
C VAL A 195 -3.74 9.63 1.93
N MET A 196 -3.64 10.72 2.69
CA MET A 196 -4.63 11.79 2.71
C MET A 196 -4.21 12.98 1.85
N SER A 197 -2.90 13.11 1.59
CA SER A 197 -2.27 14.16 0.78
C SER A 197 -1.02 13.63 0.10
N VAL A 198 -0.55 14.32 -0.94
CA VAL A 198 0.60 13.93 -1.77
C VAL A 198 1.69 15.01 -1.86
N SER A 199 1.54 16.06 -1.04
CA SER A 199 2.50 17.18 -0.93
C SER A 199 3.57 16.92 0.12
#